data_3ed1a88b36882210c98fe12d682c0293
#
_entry.id   3ed1a88b36882210c98fe12d682c0293
#
_cell.length_a   1.000
_cell.length_b   1.000
_cell.length_c   1.000
_cell.angle_alpha   90.00
_cell.angle_beta   90.00
_cell.angle_gamma   90.00
#
_symmetry.space_group_name_H-M   'P 1'
#
loop_
_entity.id
_entity.type
_entity.pdbx_description
1 polymer ?
#
loop_
_entity_poly.entity_id
_entity_poly.type
_entity_poly.pdbx_seq_one_letter_code
_entity_poly.pdbx_strand_id
1 'polypeptide(L)'
;EHYPISGSNYISDADLTEQFVRSSGPGGQNVNKVSTAVLLRFDLMHCETLSPYIKSRAAELAGSRLTKSGEILIQAERFRTQEQNRDDARARLLELLKKASQRPKFRKPTRPTLASKKRRLEHKARRGTVKQARKKPNFD
;
A
#
# COMPACT_ATOMS: atom_id res chain seq x y z
N GLU A 1 -4.96 -0.97 -25.50
CA GLU A 1 -3.63 -0.42 -25.16
C GLU A 1 -2.86 -1.38 -24.27
N HIS A 2 -1.52 -1.35 -24.37
CA HIS A 2 -0.62 -2.13 -23.54
C HIS A 2 0.18 -1.21 -22.64
N TYR A 3 0.26 -1.57 -21.35
CA TYR A 3 1.00 -0.79 -20.36
C TYR A 3 2.21 -1.60 -19.89
N PRO A 4 3.44 -1.23 -20.27
CA PRO A 4 4.64 -1.95 -19.88
C PRO A 4 4.93 -1.76 -18.39
N ILE A 5 5.31 -2.85 -17.70
CA ILE A 5 5.67 -2.85 -16.27
C ILE A 5 7.18 -3.00 -16.12
N SER A 6 7.75 -4.10 -16.63
CA SER A 6 9.18 -4.39 -16.51
C SER A 6 9.57 -5.52 -17.48
N GLY A 7 10.56 -5.29 -18.32
CA GLY A 7 10.99 -6.27 -19.31
C GLY A 7 9.85 -6.70 -20.22
N SER A 8 9.55 -7.99 -20.24
CA SER A 8 8.44 -8.58 -21.00
C SER A 8 7.08 -8.52 -20.29
N ASN A 9 7.04 -8.02 -19.04
CA ASN A 9 5.81 -7.95 -18.26
C ASN A 9 5.02 -6.69 -18.60
N TYR A 10 3.76 -6.85 -18.93
CA TYR A 10 2.83 -5.77 -19.24
C TYR A 10 1.41 -6.12 -18.80
N ILE A 11 0.53 -5.16 -18.77
CA ILE A 11 -0.92 -5.37 -18.65
C ILE A 11 -1.62 -4.70 -19.83
N SER A 12 -2.82 -5.14 -20.12
CA SER A 12 -3.65 -4.60 -21.21
C SER A 12 -4.99 -4.09 -20.69
N ASP A 13 -5.68 -3.30 -21.51
CA ASP A 13 -7.05 -2.87 -21.18
C ASP A 13 -8.01 -4.04 -20.97
N ALA A 14 -7.74 -5.19 -21.59
CA ALA A 14 -8.54 -6.40 -21.41
C ALA A 14 -8.47 -6.95 -19.98
N ASP A 15 -7.38 -6.69 -19.24
CA ASP A 15 -7.18 -7.11 -17.85
C ASP A 15 -7.88 -6.17 -16.86
N LEU A 16 -8.40 -5.04 -17.34
CA LEU A 16 -9.00 -3.98 -16.54
C LEU A 16 -10.51 -3.92 -16.71
N THR A 17 -11.22 -3.76 -15.61
CA THR A 17 -12.66 -3.47 -15.61
C THR A 17 -12.90 -2.18 -14.84
N GLU A 18 -13.58 -1.24 -15.45
CA GLU A 18 -13.89 0.07 -14.87
C GLU A 18 -15.38 0.19 -14.57
N GLN A 19 -15.71 0.64 -13.38
CA GLN A 19 -17.07 0.99 -12.98
C GLN A 19 -17.11 2.44 -12.49
N PHE A 20 -18.11 3.17 -12.94
CA PHE A 20 -18.35 4.54 -12.50
C PHE A 20 -19.31 4.49 -11.30
N VAL A 21 -18.86 5.05 -10.19
CA VAL A 21 -19.61 5.07 -8.94
C VAL A 21 -19.78 6.49 -8.45
N ARG A 22 -20.74 6.71 -7.57
CA ARG A 22 -20.91 8.01 -6.92
C ARG A 22 -19.76 8.24 -5.94
N SER A 23 -19.22 9.45 -5.93
CA SER A 23 -18.21 9.85 -4.95
C SER A 23 -18.79 9.82 -3.54
N SER A 24 -18.03 9.27 -2.61
CA SER A 24 -18.38 9.30 -1.19
C SER A 24 -17.85 10.60 -0.56
N GLY A 25 -18.73 11.50 -0.16
CA GLY A 25 -18.30 12.71 0.54
C GLY A 25 -19.48 13.55 1.05
N PRO A 26 -19.30 14.36 2.09
CA PRO A 26 -20.26 15.38 2.50
C PRO A 26 -20.27 16.47 1.43
N GLY A 27 -21.10 16.34 0.43
CA GLY A 27 -21.04 17.23 -0.69
C GLY A 27 -22.37 17.83 -1.08
N GLY A 28 -22.31 18.95 -1.77
CA GLY A 28 -23.44 19.63 -2.34
C GLY A 28 -24.13 18.82 -3.46
N GLN A 29 -25.08 19.45 -4.15
CA GLN A 29 -25.97 18.81 -5.13
C GLN A 29 -25.26 18.04 -6.26
N ASN A 30 -24.01 18.39 -6.62
CA ASN A 30 -23.24 17.73 -7.67
C ASN A 30 -22.76 16.34 -7.28
N VAL A 31 -22.46 16.08 -6.00
CA VAL A 31 -21.99 14.76 -5.50
C VAL A 31 -23.10 13.70 -5.62
N ASN A 32 -24.35 14.12 -5.50
CA ASN A 32 -25.52 13.21 -5.56
C ASN A 32 -26.00 12.94 -6.99
N LYS A 33 -25.61 13.73 -7.99
CA LYS A 33 -26.14 13.64 -9.35
C LYS A 33 -25.16 13.05 -10.37
N VAL A 34 -23.84 13.12 -10.11
CA VAL A 34 -22.83 12.72 -11.10
C VAL A 34 -21.90 11.64 -10.53
N SER A 35 -21.86 10.49 -11.20
CA SER A 35 -20.95 9.40 -10.86
C SER A 35 -19.55 9.70 -11.44
N THR A 36 -18.75 10.51 -10.76
CA THR A 36 -17.40 10.89 -11.20
C THR A 36 -16.30 9.98 -10.64
N ALA A 37 -16.58 9.25 -9.58
CA ALA A 37 -15.64 8.29 -9.02
C ALA A 37 -15.53 7.03 -9.90
N VAL A 38 -14.32 6.50 -9.99
CA VAL A 38 -13.99 5.32 -10.78
C VAL A 38 -13.51 4.21 -9.87
N LEU A 39 -14.13 3.04 -9.97
CA LEU A 39 -13.66 1.80 -9.35
C LEU A 39 -12.99 0.96 -10.44
N LEU A 40 -11.67 0.86 -10.38
CA LEU A 40 -10.86 0.04 -11.27
C LEU A 40 -10.65 -1.34 -10.64
N ARG A 41 -10.97 -2.39 -11.41
CA ARG A 41 -10.68 -3.79 -11.08
C ARG A 41 -9.59 -4.32 -12.00
N PHE A 42 -8.60 -4.95 -11.42
CA PHE A 42 -7.54 -5.63 -12.15
C PHE A 42 -7.47 -7.10 -11.72
N ASP A 43 -7.65 -8.01 -12.65
CA ASP A 43 -7.56 -9.44 -12.40
C ASP A 43 -6.10 -9.88 -12.35
N LEU A 44 -5.52 -9.86 -11.16
CA LEU A 44 -4.12 -10.23 -10.94
C LEU A 44 -3.91 -11.74 -11.12
N MET A 45 -4.85 -12.57 -10.71
CA MET A 45 -4.68 -14.03 -10.74
C MET A 45 -4.62 -14.58 -12.15
N HIS A 46 -5.51 -14.12 -13.04
CA HIS A 46 -5.63 -14.63 -14.41
C HIS A 46 -4.79 -13.86 -15.43
N CYS A 47 -4.07 -12.82 -15.03
CA CYS A 47 -3.19 -12.08 -15.91
C CYS A 47 -1.96 -12.93 -16.29
N GLU A 48 -1.91 -13.39 -17.54
CA GLU A 48 -0.84 -14.28 -18.03
C GLU A 48 0.46 -13.53 -18.36
N THR A 49 0.37 -12.22 -18.57
CA THR A 49 1.49 -11.36 -19.00
C THR A 49 2.41 -10.91 -17.86
N LEU A 50 2.06 -11.21 -16.61
CA LEU A 50 2.86 -10.93 -15.43
C LEU A 50 3.54 -12.20 -14.90
N SER A 51 4.81 -12.08 -14.52
CA SER A 51 5.54 -13.19 -13.89
C SER A 51 4.95 -13.55 -12.51
N PRO A 52 5.05 -14.82 -12.07
CA PRO A 52 4.58 -15.25 -10.75
C PRO A 52 5.16 -14.43 -9.59
N TYR A 53 6.42 -13.99 -9.72
CA TYR A 53 7.06 -13.11 -8.74
C TYR A 53 6.34 -11.78 -8.60
N ILE A 54 6.03 -11.12 -9.73
CA ILE A 54 5.32 -9.83 -9.73
C ILE A 54 3.92 -10.01 -9.16
N LYS A 55 3.20 -11.07 -9.52
CA LYS A 55 1.87 -11.36 -8.96
C LYS A 55 1.89 -11.50 -7.45
N SER A 56 2.82 -12.27 -6.90
CA SER A 56 2.97 -12.46 -5.46
C SER A 56 3.29 -11.14 -4.74
N ARG A 57 4.24 -10.36 -5.27
CA ARG A 57 4.61 -9.06 -4.71
C ARG A 57 3.50 -8.03 -4.82
N ALA A 58 2.79 -8.01 -5.94
CA ALA A 58 1.64 -7.13 -6.12
C ALA A 58 0.51 -7.44 -5.13
N ALA A 59 0.24 -8.70 -4.86
CA ALA A 59 -0.72 -9.13 -3.86
C ALA A 59 -0.36 -8.62 -2.46
N GLU A 60 0.91 -8.73 -2.06
CA GLU A 60 1.41 -8.19 -0.79
C GLU A 60 1.28 -6.66 -0.72
N LEU A 61 1.68 -5.95 -1.77
CA LEU A 61 1.62 -4.48 -1.83
C LEU A 61 0.19 -3.94 -1.90
N ALA A 62 -0.72 -4.68 -2.51
CA ALA A 62 -2.13 -4.33 -2.57
C ALA A 62 -2.80 -4.32 -1.20
N GLY A 63 -2.41 -5.26 -0.32
CA GLY A 63 -2.98 -5.36 1.03
C GLY A 63 -4.50 -5.49 1.02
N SER A 64 -5.19 -4.58 1.68
CA SER A 64 -6.66 -4.57 1.76
C SER A 64 -7.38 -4.34 0.43
N ARG A 65 -6.68 -3.87 -0.59
CA ARG A 65 -7.23 -3.69 -1.95
C ARG A 65 -7.32 -5.00 -2.73
N LEU A 66 -6.72 -6.07 -2.25
CA LEU A 66 -6.81 -7.39 -2.85
C LEU A 66 -8.08 -8.09 -2.36
N THR A 67 -8.91 -8.52 -3.29
CA THR A 67 -10.11 -9.33 -2.99
C THR A 67 -9.74 -10.79 -2.76
N LYS A 68 -10.66 -11.55 -2.18
CA LYS A 68 -10.52 -13.01 -2.01
C LYS A 68 -10.43 -13.76 -3.35
N SER A 69 -10.98 -13.18 -4.42
CA SER A 69 -10.91 -13.71 -5.79
C SER A 69 -9.58 -13.41 -6.49
N GLY A 70 -8.69 -12.63 -5.89
CA GLY A 70 -7.39 -12.28 -6.47
C GLY A 70 -7.41 -11.09 -7.42
N GLU A 71 -8.41 -10.24 -7.29
CA GLU A 71 -8.51 -8.97 -8.03
C GLU A 71 -8.01 -7.80 -7.16
N ILE A 72 -7.34 -6.84 -7.77
CA ILE A 72 -6.96 -5.58 -7.11
C ILE A 72 -8.02 -4.53 -7.42
N LEU A 73 -8.58 -3.90 -6.37
CA LEU A 73 -9.55 -2.83 -6.47
C LEU A 73 -8.90 -1.49 -6.15
N ILE A 74 -9.06 -0.52 -7.05
CA ILE A 74 -8.58 0.85 -6.84
C ILE A 74 -9.73 1.82 -7.07
N GLN A 75 -10.12 2.55 -6.04
CA GLN A 75 -11.10 3.61 -6.13
C GLN A 75 -10.40 4.96 -6.29
N ALA A 76 -10.78 5.71 -7.30
CA ALA A 76 -10.29 7.06 -7.59
C ALA A 76 -11.47 8.04 -7.64
N GLU A 77 -11.45 8.99 -6.74
CA GLU A 77 -12.50 10.03 -6.59
C GLU A 77 -11.91 11.43 -6.32
N ARG A 78 -10.59 11.55 -6.45
CA ARG A 78 -9.86 12.76 -6.09
C ARG A 78 -10.11 13.94 -7.02
N PHE A 79 -10.39 13.66 -8.27
CA PHE A 79 -10.58 14.67 -9.30
C PHE A 79 -12.06 14.95 -9.57
N ARG A 80 -12.32 16.09 -10.21
CA ARG A 80 -13.66 16.56 -10.50
C ARG A 80 -14.30 15.83 -11.70
N THR A 81 -13.47 15.36 -12.63
CA THR A 81 -13.95 14.69 -13.83
C THR A 81 -13.70 13.18 -13.77
N GLN A 82 -14.59 12.44 -14.41
CA GLN A 82 -14.52 10.99 -14.54
C GLN A 82 -13.22 10.55 -15.24
N GLU A 83 -12.85 11.24 -16.30
CA GLU A 83 -11.66 10.97 -17.08
C GLU A 83 -10.38 11.10 -16.26
N GLN A 84 -10.24 12.17 -15.49
CA GLN A 84 -9.10 12.36 -14.60
C GLN A 84 -9.02 11.30 -13.49
N ASN A 85 -10.16 10.88 -12.94
CA ASN A 85 -10.20 9.80 -11.94
C ASN A 85 -9.83 8.45 -12.54
N ARG A 86 -10.22 8.20 -13.80
CA ARG A 86 -9.84 7.02 -14.55
C ARG A 86 -8.32 6.94 -14.76
N ASP A 87 -7.71 8.03 -15.20
CA ASP A 87 -6.26 8.13 -15.38
C ASP A 87 -5.51 7.97 -14.03
N ASP A 88 -6.03 8.57 -12.97
CA ASP A 88 -5.48 8.42 -11.61
C ASP A 88 -5.53 6.97 -11.12
N ALA A 89 -6.64 6.27 -11.32
CA ALA A 89 -6.77 4.86 -10.95
C ALA A 89 -5.77 3.98 -11.70
N ARG A 90 -5.63 4.18 -13.01
CA ARG A 90 -4.66 3.47 -13.85
C ARG A 90 -3.22 3.77 -13.43
N ALA A 91 -2.89 5.03 -13.19
CA ALA A 91 -1.57 5.44 -12.74
C ALA A 91 -1.18 4.79 -11.41
N ARG A 92 -2.10 4.72 -10.45
CA ARG A 92 -1.88 4.05 -9.16
C ARG A 92 -1.66 2.54 -9.30
N LEU A 93 -2.41 1.89 -10.18
CA LEU A 93 -2.22 0.46 -10.48
C LEU A 93 -0.85 0.21 -11.10
N LEU A 94 -0.47 1.00 -12.10
CA LEU A 94 0.83 0.87 -12.77
C LEU A 94 2.00 1.13 -11.81
N GLU A 95 1.89 2.10 -10.93
CA GLU A 95 2.88 2.37 -9.88
C GLU A 95 3.04 1.17 -8.93
N LEU A 96 1.92 0.57 -8.50
CA LEU A 96 1.92 -0.61 -7.65
C LEU A 96 2.63 -1.78 -8.34
N LEU A 97 2.30 -2.07 -9.59
CA LEU A 97 2.90 -3.15 -10.38
C LEU A 97 4.39 -2.91 -10.66
N LYS A 98 4.78 -1.67 -10.96
CA LYS A 98 6.19 -1.28 -11.11
C LYS A 98 6.97 -1.47 -9.81
N LYS A 99 6.42 -1.09 -8.67
CA LYS A 99 7.02 -1.39 -7.36
C LYS A 99 7.13 -2.89 -7.09
N ALA A 100 6.12 -3.67 -7.48
CA ALA A 100 6.13 -5.12 -7.36
C ALA A 100 7.23 -5.79 -8.21
N SER A 101 7.56 -5.20 -9.37
CA SER A 101 8.63 -5.70 -10.26
C SER A 101 10.03 -5.47 -9.71
N GLN A 102 10.20 -4.51 -8.80
CA GLN A 102 11.51 -4.21 -8.21
C GLN A 102 11.84 -5.21 -7.10
N ARG A 103 12.96 -5.91 -7.26
CA ARG A 103 13.48 -6.79 -6.20
C ARG A 103 14.14 -5.97 -5.10
N PRO A 104 13.69 -6.08 -3.84
CA PRO A 104 14.36 -5.39 -2.73
C PRO A 104 15.79 -5.94 -2.57
N LYS A 105 16.73 -5.05 -2.27
CA LYS A 105 18.10 -5.47 -1.94
C LYS A 105 18.07 -6.34 -0.69
N PHE A 106 18.77 -7.47 -0.73
CA PHE A 106 18.94 -8.32 0.43
C PHE A 106 19.67 -7.56 1.54
N ARG A 107 19.02 -7.41 2.69
CA ARG A 107 19.61 -6.78 3.87
C ARG A 107 20.12 -7.87 4.81
N LYS A 108 21.45 -7.93 4.99
CA LYS A 108 22.02 -8.79 6.02
C LYS A 108 21.59 -8.31 7.40
N PRO A 109 21.06 -9.20 8.28
CA PRO A 109 20.76 -8.81 9.65
C PRO A 109 22.04 -8.37 10.35
N THR A 110 22.03 -7.18 10.92
CA THR A 110 23.15 -6.64 11.68
C THR A 110 22.96 -6.91 13.18
N ARG A 111 24.04 -7.25 13.88
CA ARG A 111 24.01 -7.36 15.33
C ARG A 111 24.18 -5.98 15.96
N PRO A 112 23.49 -5.68 17.08
CA PRO A 112 23.72 -4.44 17.81
C PRO A 112 25.19 -4.33 18.25
N THR A 113 25.79 -3.15 18.10
CA THR A 113 27.16 -2.88 18.54
C THR A 113 27.25 -2.95 20.07
N LEU A 114 28.45 -3.21 20.60
CA LEU A 114 28.70 -3.19 22.06
C LEU A 114 28.34 -1.83 22.67
N ALA A 115 28.67 -0.73 21.98
CA ALA A 115 28.32 0.63 22.41
C ALA A 115 26.79 0.84 22.49
N SER A 116 26.03 0.28 21.53
CA SER A 116 24.56 0.33 21.54
C SER A 116 23.98 -0.45 22.72
N LYS A 117 24.50 -1.65 23.00
CA LYS A 117 24.10 -2.47 24.14
C LYS A 117 24.39 -1.75 25.47
N LYS A 118 25.59 -1.15 25.62
CA LYS A 118 25.98 -0.40 26.82
C LYS A 118 25.04 0.79 27.04
N ARG A 119 24.80 1.62 26.03
CA ARG A 119 23.86 2.75 26.12
C ARG A 119 22.45 2.29 26.52
N ARG A 120 21.96 1.19 25.96
CA ARG A 120 20.66 0.65 26.32
C ARG A 120 20.60 0.23 27.80
N LEU A 121 21.63 -0.42 28.32
CA LEU A 121 21.73 -0.82 29.73
C LEU A 121 21.82 0.39 30.66
N GLU A 122 22.60 1.40 30.31
CA GLU A 122 22.71 2.66 31.06
C GLU A 122 21.36 3.38 31.14
N HIS A 123 20.63 3.48 30.03
CA HIS A 123 19.29 4.05 30.01
C HIS A 123 18.30 3.24 30.86
N LYS A 124 18.39 1.90 30.83
CA LYS A 124 17.55 1.02 31.67
C LYS A 124 17.84 1.23 33.15
N ALA A 125 19.11 1.28 33.53
CA ALA A 125 19.53 1.51 34.91
C ALA A 125 19.06 2.89 35.43
N ARG A 126 19.27 3.95 34.63
CA ARG A 126 18.82 5.31 34.97
C ARG A 126 17.29 5.39 35.15
N ARG A 127 16.52 4.73 34.27
CA ARG A 127 15.04 4.65 34.46
C ARG A 127 14.66 3.87 35.70
N GLY A 128 15.42 2.82 36.07
CA GLY A 128 15.24 2.05 37.28
C GLY A 128 15.40 2.90 38.55
N THR A 129 16.49 3.66 38.64
CA THR A 129 16.75 4.60 39.75
C THR A 129 15.67 5.68 39.87
N VAL A 130 15.23 6.26 38.76
CA VAL A 130 14.13 7.24 38.79
C VAL A 130 12.82 6.61 39.26
N LYS A 131 12.54 5.39 38.84
CA LYS A 131 11.34 4.65 39.36
C LYS A 131 11.41 4.36 40.85
N GLN A 132 12.58 3.95 41.33
CA GLN A 132 12.77 3.70 42.78
C GLN A 132 12.62 4.97 43.61
N ALA A 133 13.18 6.10 43.15
CA ALA A 133 13.05 7.40 43.79
C ALA A 133 11.61 7.92 43.87
N ARG A 134 10.74 7.47 42.97
CA ARG A 134 9.31 7.85 42.93
C ARG A 134 8.39 6.93 43.79
N LYS A 135 8.91 5.83 44.32
CA LYS A 135 8.13 4.99 45.24
C LYS A 135 7.88 5.76 46.53
N LYS A 136 6.64 5.66 47.03
CA LYS A 136 6.30 6.19 48.35
C LYS A 136 7.22 5.56 49.41
N PRO A 137 7.83 6.33 50.35
CA PRO A 137 8.57 5.74 51.43
C PRO A 137 7.63 4.87 52.28
N ASN A 138 8.06 3.65 52.60
CA ASN A 138 7.38 2.84 53.60
C ASN A 138 7.70 3.46 54.97
N PHE A 139 6.71 4.08 55.56
CA PHE A 139 6.77 4.46 56.96
C PHE A 139 6.24 3.27 57.74
N ASP A 140 7.14 2.44 58.26
CA ASP A 140 6.85 1.46 59.29
C ASP A 140 6.85 2.16 60.66
#